data_72d133e14f6f4697cba92534eac3f86c
#
_entry.id   72d133e14f6f4697cba92534eac3f86c
#
_cell.length_a   1.000
_cell.length_b   1.000
_cell.length_c   1.000
_cell.angle_alpha   90.00
_cell.angle_beta   90.00
_cell.angle_gamma   90.00
#
_symmetry.space_group_name_H-M   'P 1'
#
loop_
_entity.id
_entity.type
_entity.pdbx_description
1 polymer ?
#
loop_
_entity_poly.entity_id
_entity_poly.type
_entity_poly.pdbx_seq_one_letter_code
_entity_poly.pdbx_strand_id
1 'polypeptide(L)'
;MSRLTFAIVDIAIALSLTASSSQAHDYKRPDLDNWYSSLRRKGLSFPCCSKQDCHTTEAELRDGVWWARLGTPIKRPDGRRDWILGDYVRIPDELIVRSENGLPIPNPEGEAVVCHDTTWVNGPASQVGAMVWCFVPGGES
;
A
#
# COMPACT_ATOMS: atom_id res chain seq x y z
N MET A 1 -54.46 -43.67 -17.26
CA MET A 1 -54.22 -42.25 -16.97
C MET A 1 -52.97 -42.17 -16.12
N SER A 2 -51.81 -41.91 -16.73
CA SER A 2 -50.52 -41.88 -16.05
C SER A 2 -50.18 -40.44 -15.73
N ARG A 3 -50.00 -40.12 -14.48
CA ARG A 3 -49.57 -38.79 -14.02
C ARG A 3 -48.02 -38.79 -13.95
N LEU A 4 -47.38 -38.10 -14.89
CA LEU A 4 -45.95 -37.79 -14.77
C LEU A 4 -45.76 -36.66 -13.76
N THR A 5 -45.07 -36.97 -12.65
CA THR A 5 -44.62 -36.00 -11.67
C THR A 5 -43.21 -35.52 -12.11
N PHE A 6 -43.13 -34.28 -12.55
CA PHE A 6 -41.82 -33.64 -12.78
C PHE A 6 -41.22 -33.18 -11.49
N ALA A 7 -40.13 -33.81 -11.10
CA ALA A 7 -39.29 -33.32 -10.00
C ALA A 7 -38.40 -32.21 -10.51
N ILE A 8 -38.64 -30.99 -10.04
CA ILE A 8 -37.75 -29.83 -10.28
C ILE A 8 -36.58 -29.96 -9.31
N VAL A 9 -35.41 -30.22 -9.85
CA VAL A 9 -34.17 -30.20 -9.07
C VAL A 9 -33.66 -28.76 -9.07
N ASP A 10 -33.85 -28.04 -8.00
CA ASP A 10 -33.27 -26.74 -7.72
C ASP A 10 -31.76 -26.90 -7.48
N ILE A 11 -30.96 -26.61 -8.50
CA ILE A 11 -29.51 -26.50 -8.37
C ILE A 11 -29.20 -25.10 -7.87
N ALA A 12 -29.07 -24.97 -6.56
CA ALA A 12 -28.54 -23.77 -5.94
C ALA A 12 -27.02 -23.66 -6.25
N ILE A 13 -26.67 -22.89 -7.28
CA ILE A 13 -25.28 -22.54 -7.55
C ILE A 13 -24.87 -21.50 -6.51
N ALA A 14 -24.20 -21.94 -5.45
CA ALA A 14 -23.52 -21.06 -4.51
C ALA A 14 -22.32 -20.42 -5.23
N LEU A 15 -22.51 -19.22 -5.78
CA LEU A 15 -21.41 -18.38 -6.24
C LEU A 15 -20.62 -17.95 -5.00
N SER A 16 -19.56 -18.70 -4.69
CA SER A 16 -18.55 -18.29 -3.73
C SER A 16 -17.77 -17.13 -4.36
N LEU A 17 -18.18 -15.89 -4.06
CA LEU A 17 -17.38 -14.70 -4.31
C LEU A 17 -16.15 -14.78 -3.39
N THR A 18 -15.09 -15.42 -3.86
CA THR A 18 -13.77 -15.24 -3.26
C THR A 18 -13.35 -13.80 -3.53
N ALA A 19 -13.58 -12.92 -2.56
CA ALA A 19 -12.99 -11.60 -2.56
C ALA A 19 -11.47 -11.81 -2.52
N SER A 20 -10.83 -11.70 -3.68
CA SER A 20 -9.37 -11.59 -3.75
C SER A 20 -9.00 -10.30 -3.05
N SER A 21 -8.57 -10.37 -1.80
CA SER A 21 -7.91 -9.26 -1.14
C SER A 21 -6.68 -8.95 -1.97
N SER A 22 -6.70 -7.83 -2.71
CA SER A 22 -5.50 -7.32 -3.36
C SER A 22 -4.54 -6.94 -2.24
N GLN A 23 -3.52 -7.75 -2.01
CA GLN A 23 -2.45 -7.45 -1.08
C GLN A 23 -1.69 -6.25 -1.65
N ALA A 24 -1.92 -5.08 -1.05
CA ALA A 24 -1.32 -3.81 -1.46
C ALA A 24 0.02 -3.53 -0.76
N HIS A 25 0.57 -4.49 -0.01
CA HIS A 25 1.74 -4.32 0.84
C HIS A 25 2.71 -5.49 0.71
N ASP A 26 3.81 -5.42 1.44
CA ASP A 26 4.86 -6.43 1.36
C ASP A 26 4.32 -7.81 1.73
N TYR A 27 4.25 -8.71 0.75
CA TYR A 27 3.83 -10.10 0.92
C TYR A 27 4.67 -10.87 1.95
N LYS A 28 5.84 -10.36 2.33
CA LYS A 28 6.71 -10.97 3.35
C LYS A 28 6.20 -10.76 4.77
N ARG A 29 5.32 -9.78 4.96
CA ARG A 29 4.80 -9.36 6.26
C ARG A 29 3.28 -9.32 6.31
N PRO A 30 2.60 -10.47 6.08
CA PRO A 30 1.13 -10.55 6.16
C PRO A 30 0.60 -10.24 7.57
N ASP A 31 1.44 -10.37 8.59
CA ASP A 31 1.14 -9.98 9.97
C ASP A 31 0.90 -8.46 10.11
N LEU A 32 1.39 -7.65 9.17
CA LEU A 32 1.22 -6.19 9.15
C LEU A 32 0.06 -5.69 8.29
N ASP A 33 -0.71 -6.56 7.67
CA ASP A 33 -1.84 -6.19 6.81
C ASP A 33 -2.80 -5.20 7.48
N ASN A 34 -3.12 -5.44 8.74
CA ASN A 34 -3.99 -4.56 9.52
C ASN A 34 -3.36 -3.19 9.77
N TRP A 35 -2.07 -3.15 10.03
CA TRP A 35 -1.34 -1.90 10.22
C TRP A 35 -1.34 -1.08 8.93
N TYR A 36 -0.95 -1.67 7.80
CA TYR A 36 -0.98 -0.99 6.50
C TYR A 36 -2.38 -0.48 6.15
N SER A 37 -3.40 -1.29 6.37
CA SER A 37 -4.80 -0.91 6.12
C SER A 37 -5.29 0.21 7.04
N SER A 38 -4.66 0.40 8.20
CA SER A 38 -4.99 1.45 9.15
C SER A 38 -4.33 2.80 8.83
N LEU A 39 -3.31 2.81 7.96
CA LEU A 39 -2.58 4.03 7.65
C LEU A 39 -3.50 5.09 7.05
N ARG A 40 -3.54 6.26 7.68
CA ARG A 40 -4.32 7.42 7.26
C ARG A 40 -3.45 8.66 7.33
N ARG A 41 -3.56 9.49 6.34
CA ARG A 41 -2.95 10.81 6.33
C ARG A 41 -4.02 11.85 6.63
N LYS A 42 -3.69 12.87 7.41
CA LYS A 42 -4.60 13.98 7.67
C LYS A 42 -5.03 14.63 6.33
N GLY A 43 -6.33 14.82 6.18
CA GLY A 43 -6.92 15.39 4.97
C GLY A 43 -7.26 14.41 3.85
N LEU A 44 -6.95 13.10 4.02
CA LEU A 44 -7.44 12.06 3.12
C LEU A 44 -8.65 11.34 3.73
N SER A 45 -9.68 11.14 2.90
CA SER A 45 -10.89 10.37 3.27
C SER A 45 -10.72 8.86 3.09
N PHE A 46 -9.65 8.42 2.46
CA PHE A 46 -9.34 7.01 2.18
C PHE A 46 -7.99 6.59 2.78
N PRO A 47 -7.77 5.29 3.02
CA PRO A 47 -6.50 4.78 3.56
C PRO A 47 -5.36 4.96 2.55
N CYS A 48 -4.13 5.09 3.07
CA CYS A 48 -2.92 5.18 2.25
C CYS A 48 -2.75 4.01 1.28
N CYS A 49 -3.14 2.80 1.70
CA CYS A 49 -2.92 1.55 0.98
C CYS A 49 -4.19 0.95 0.36
N SER A 50 -5.24 1.75 0.05
CA SER A 50 -6.48 1.19 -0.48
C SER A 50 -6.38 0.69 -1.92
N LYS A 51 -5.48 1.25 -2.72
CA LYS A 51 -5.26 0.89 -4.14
C LYS A 51 -3.81 1.09 -4.59
N GLN A 52 -2.96 1.59 -3.72
CA GLN A 52 -1.59 1.93 -4.00
C GLN A 52 -0.67 0.87 -3.42
N ASP A 53 0.45 0.72 -4.06
CA ASP A 53 1.49 -0.17 -3.59
C ASP A 53 2.34 0.53 -2.52
N CYS A 54 2.28 0.02 -1.29
CA CYS A 54 3.18 0.42 -0.22
C CYS A 54 4.37 -0.54 -0.18
N HIS A 55 5.54 -0.02 0.11
CA HIS A 55 6.74 -0.81 0.32
C HIS A 55 7.69 -0.14 1.30
N THR A 56 8.57 -0.94 1.92
CA THR A 56 9.70 -0.42 2.68
C THR A 56 10.69 0.24 1.75
N THR A 57 11.34 1.31 2.21
CA THR A 57 12.27 2.07 1.40
C THR A 57 13.40 2.65 2.23
N GLU A 58 14.52 2.95 1.55
CA GLU A 58 15.57 3.78 2.12
C GLU A 58 15.08 5.22 2.22
N ALA A 59 15.22 5.82 3.40
CA ALA A 59 14.88 7.21 3.64
C ALA A 59 15.88 7.86 4.59
N GLU A 60 16.03 9.16 4.46
CA GLU A 60 16.93 9.96 5.29
C GLU A 60 16.34 11.34 5.57
N LEU A 61 16.70 11.88 6.72
CA LEU A 61 16.33 13.23 7.13
C LEU A 61 17.49 14.16 6.76
N ARG A 62 17.27 15.11 5.83
CA ARG A 62 18.25 16.12 5.40
C ARG A 62 17.69 17.49 5.76
N ASP A 63 18.37 18.23 6.63
CA ASP A 63 17.98 19.59 7.04
C ASP A 63 16.51 19.68 7.50
N GLY A 64 16.04 18.67 8.24
CA GLY A 64 14.66 18.59 8.73
C GLY A 64 13.62 18.17 7.69
N VAL A 65 14.03 17.78 6.51
CA VAL A 65 13.15 17.32 5.42
C VAL A 65 13.43 15.85 5.09
N TRP A 66 12.38 15.05 5.03
CA TRP A 66 12.51 13.66 4.62
C TRP A 66 12.73 13.52 3.12
N TRP A 67 13.63 12.62 2.79
CA TRP A 67 13.92 12.15 1.45
C TRP A 67 13.79 10.64 1.43
N ALA A 68 13.11 10.09 0.43
CA ALA A 68 12.91 8.66 0.30
C ALA A 68 13.06 8.21 -1.15
N ARG A 69 13.41 6.95 -1.36
CA ARG A 69 13.52 6.35 -2.69
C ARG A 69 12.17 5.75 -3.09
N LEU A 70 11.66 6.11 -4.26
CA LEU A 70 10.45 5.48 -4.80
C LEU A 70 10.82 4.22 -5.57
N GLY A 71 10.03 3.18 -5.38
CA GLY A 71 10.27 1.89 -6.01
C GLY A 71 9.46 1.69 -7.29
N THR A 72 10.07 1.04 -8.29
CA THR A 72 9.36 0.46 -9.43
C THR A 72 9.09 -1.01 -9.14
N PRO A 73 7.82 -1.46 -9.16
CA PRO A 73 7.50 -2.84 -8.89
C PRO A 73 7.98 -3.74 -10.03
N ILE A 74 8.60 -4.85 -9.68
CA ILE A 74 8.96 -5.91 -10.61
C ILE A 74 8.30 -7.22 -10.19
N LYS A 75 7.93 -8.03 -11.17
CA LYS A 75 7.43 -9.38 -10.92
C LYS A 75 8.57 -10.37 -11.06
N ARG A 76 8.83 -11.12 -9.99
CA ARG A 76 9.83 -12.19 -10.00
C ARG A 76 9.30 -13.43 -10.75
N PRO A 77 10.18 -14.33 -11.19
CA PRO A 77 9.78 -15.59 -11.83
C PRO A 77 8.87 -16.47 -10.96
N ASP A 78 9.00 -16.38 -9.65
CA ASP A 78 8.16 -17.09 -8.66
C ASP A 78 6.79 -16.44 -8.43
N GLY A 79 6.48 -15.37 -9.21
CA GLY A 79 5.21 -14.63 -9.14
C GLY A 79 5.17 -13.56 -8.06
N ARG A 80 6.17 -13.47 -7.19
CA ARG A 80 6.26 -12.46 -6.13
C ARG A 80 6.60 -11.08 -6.71
N ARG A 81 6.17 -10.04 -6.00
CA ARG A 81 6.54 -8.66 -6.31
C ARG A 81 7.82 -8.29 -5.55
N ASP A 82 8.67 -7.53 -6.18
CA ASP A 82 9.83 -6.90 -5.58
C ASP A 82 9.93 -5.46 -6.09
N TRP A 83 10.88 -4.69 -5.59
CA TRP A 83 11.02 -3.27 -5.89
C TRP A 83 12.43 -2.93 -6.33
N ILE A 84 12.55 -2.16 -7.41
CA ILE A 84 13.80 -1.51 -7.80
C ILE A 84 13.70 -0.07 -7.33
N LEU A 85 14.50 0.30 -6.33
CA LEU A 85 14.50 1.66 -5.78
C LEU A 85 15.20 2.62 -6.76
N GLY A 86 14.52 3.73 -7.04
CA GLY A 86 15.03 4.85 -7.84
C GLY A 86 15.84 5.84 -7.01
N ASP A 87 15.95 7.06 -7.48
CA ASP A 87 16.63 8.16 -6.80
C ASP A 87 15.83 8.65 -5.57
N TYR A 88 16.53 9.37 -4.69
CA TYR A 88 15.88 10.05 -3.58
C TYR A 88 15.02 11.20 -4.06
N VAL A 89 13.80 11.26 -3.57
CA VAL A 89 12.86 12.35 -3.80
C VAL A 89 12.50 13.01 -2.46
N ARG A 90 12.29 14.31 -2.51
CA ARG A 90 11.84 15.05 -1.33
C ARG A 90 10.42 14.67 -0.97
N ILE A 91 10.16 14.36 0.29
CA ILE A 91 8.83 14.05 0.83
C ILE A 91 8.26 15.32 1.49
N PRO A 92 7.18 15.90 0.96
CA PRO A 92 6.48 16.99 1.62
C PRO A 92 5.93 16.58 3.00
N ASP A 93 5.96 17.48 3.98
CA ASP A 93 5.55 17.17 5.35
C ASP A 93 4.09 16.72 5.46
N GLU A 94 3.22 17.25 4.61
CA GLU A 94 1.80 16.86 4.53
C GLU A 94 1.57 15.41 4.10
N LEU A 95 2.58 14.74 3.53
CA LEU A 95 2.49 13.32 3.14
C LEU A 95 2.89 12.38 4.28
N ILE A 96 3.45 12.90 5.37
CA ILE A 96 3.87 12.10 6.51
C ILE A 96 2.64 11.68 7.32
N VAL A 97 2.51 10.38 7.56
CA VAL A 97 1.45 9.85 8.43
C VAL A 97 1.81 10.15 9.88
N ARG A 98 0.88 10.81 10.56
CA ARG A 98 1.02 11.19 11.97
C ARG A 98 -0.25 10.81 12.74
N SER A 99 -0.11 10.66 14.04
CA SER A 99 -1.25 10.57 14.96
C SER A 99 -2.09 11.86 14.94
N GLU A 100 -3.25 11.84 15.55
CA GLU A 100 -4.12 13.03 15.66
C GLU A 100 -3.43 14.22 16.32
N ASN A 101 -2.52 13.96 17.25
CA ASN A 101 -1.72 14.99 17.97
C ASN A 101 -0.48 15.42 17.14
N GLY A 102 -0.32 14.96 15.91
CA GLY A 102 0.82 15.33 15.06
C GLY A 102 2.14 14.58 15.37
N LEU A 103 2.12 13.63 16.29
CA LEU A 103 3.29 12.81 16.63
C LEU A 103 3.51 11.68 15.61
N PRO A 104 4.74 11.17 15.47
CA PRO A 104 5.00 9.97 14.68
C PRO A 104 4.12 8.80 15.15
N ILE A 105 3.68 7.97 14.23
CA ILE A 105 2.98 6.73 14.55
C ILE A 105 4.00 5.59 14.75
N PRO A 106 3.67 4.56 15.56
CA PRO A 106 4.49 3.35 15.63
C PRO A 106 4.64 2.73 14.24
N ASN A 107 5.88 2.42 13.87
CA ASN A 107 6.21 1.77 12.61
C ASN A 107 6.83 0.38 12.88
N PRO A 108 6.04 -0.70 12.76
CA PRO A 108 6.50 -2.06 13.06
C PRO A 108 7.44 -2.63 12.00
N GLU A 109 7.57 -1.99 10.82
CA GLU A 109 8.56 -2.38 9.82
C GLU A 109 9.99 -2.03 10.27
N GLY A 110 10.16 -0.99 11.09
CA GLY A 110 11.46 -0.46 11.47
C GLY A 110 12.10 0.39 10.38
N GLU A 111 11.93 0.04 9.12
CA GLU A 111 12.36 0.83 7.95
C GLU A 111 11.26 1.83 7.55
N ALA A 112 11.62 2.88 6.81
CA ALA A 112 10.63 3.79 6.28
C ALA A 112 9.69 3.08 5.30
N VAL A 113 8.43 3.51 5.26
CA VAL A 113 7.42 2.99 4.33
C VAL A 113 6.89 4.11 3.46
N VAL A 114 6.82 3.87 2.16
CA VAL A 114 6.21 4.78 1.19
C VAL A 114 5.08 4.08 0.44
N CYS A 115 3.96 4.80 0.30
CA CYS A 115 2.83 4.37 -0.53
C CYS A 115 2.68 5.37 -1.68
N HIS A 116 2.77 4.90 -2.91
CA HIS A 116 2.77 5.78 -4.08
C HIS A 116 2.12 5.10 -5.29
N ASP A 117 1.72 5.92 -6.27
CA ASP A 117 1.30 5.41 -7.57
C ASP A 117 2.51 4.93 -8.37
N THR A 118 2.48 3.68 -8.79
CA THR A 118 3.57 3.02 -9.51
C THR A 118 3.63 3.38 -10.99
N THR A 119 2.60 4.00 -11.53
CA THR A 119 2.54 4.37 -12.96
C THR A 119 3.40 5.56 -13.32
N TRP A 120 3.86 6.35 -12.32
CA TRP A 120 4.53 7.64 -12.50
C TRP A 120 5.97 7.69 -11.99
N VAL A 121 6.60 6.56 -11.71
CA VAL A 121 7.94 6.49 -11.08
C VAL A 121 9.03 7.25 -11.85
N ASN A 122 8.84 7.48 -13.14
CA ASN A 122 9.78 8.22 -14.00
C ASN A 122 9.35 9.69 -14.29
N GLY A 123 8.35 10.20 -13.57
CA GLY A 123 7.91 11.58 -13.72
C GLY A 123 8.88 12.59 -13.11
N PRO A 124 8.80 13.88 -13.49
CA PRO A 124 9.65 14.93 -12.91
C PRO A 124 9.40 15.07 -11.40
N ALA A 125 10.45 15.37 -10.64
CA ALA A 125 10.41 15.51 -9.18
C ALA A 125 9.34 16.50 -8.66
N SER A 126 8.90 17.45 -9.51
CA SER A 126 7.81 18.38 -9.20
C SER A 126 6.42 17.71 -9.03
N GLN A 127 6.28 16.45 -9.46
CA GLN A 127 5.03 15.70 -9.36
C GLN A 127 5.01 14.71 -8.17
N VAL A 128 6.04 14.69 -7.34
CA VAL A 128 6.15 13.77 -6.19
C VAL A 128 4.91 13.84 -5.28
N GLY A 129 4.37 15.03 -5.05
CA GLY A 129 3.15 15.19 -4.24
C GLY A 129 1.90 14.54 -4.84
N ALA A 130 1.85 14.36 -6.17
CA ALA A 130 0.76 13.65 -6.86
C ALA A 130 0.99 12.14 -6.93
N MET A 131 2.24 11.69 -6.79
CA MET A 131 2.65 10.29 -6.87
C MET A 131 2.70 9.60 -5.52
N VAL A 132 3.13 10.30 -4.48
CA VAL A 132 3.22 9.77 -3.11
C VAL A 132 1.92 10.08 -2.36
N TRP A 133 1.29 9.03 -1.87
CA TRP A 133 0.07 9.16 -1.08
C TRP A 133 0.36 9.34 0.40
N CYS A 134 1.29 8.54 0.92
CA CYS A 134 1.65 8.54 2.31
C CYS A 134 3.11 8.12 2.50
N PHE A 135 3.70 8.64 3.56
CA PHE A 135 5.03 8.27 4.02
C PHE A 135 5.03 8.05 5.53
N VAL A 136 5.61 6.96 5.97
CA VAL A 136 5.85 6.66 7.38
C VAL A 136 7.35 6.60 7.59
N PRO A 137 7.94 7.49 8.39
CA PRO A 137 9.35 7.42 8.72
C PRO A 137 9.73 6.08 9.35
N GLY A 138 10.97 5.64 9.13
CA GLY A 138 11.55 4.53 9.88
C GLY A 138 11.70 4.87 11.36
N GLY A 139 11.76 3.83 12.20
CA GLY A 139 12.12 4.01 13.59
C GLY A 139 13.54 4.57 13.70
N GLU A 140 13.77 5.50 14.60
CA GLU A 140 15.14 5.87 15.00
C GLU A 140 15.78 4.63 15.64
N SER A 141 16.81 4.10 15.01
CA SER A 141 17.68 3.04 15.57
C SER A 141 18.71 3.65 16.52
#